data_72faa6f43a7dafdd9a3968ca5d1c3810
#
_entry.id   72faa6f43a7dafdd9a3968ca5d1c3810
#
_cell.length_a   1.000
_cell.length_b   1.000
_cell.length_c   1.000
_cell.angle_alpha   90.00
_cell.angle_beta   90.00
_cell.angle_gamma   90.00
#
_symmetry.space_group_name_H-M   'P 1'
#
loop_
_entity.id
_entity.type
_entity.pdbx_description
1 polymer ?
#
loop_
_entity_poly.entity_id
_entity_poly.type
_entity_poly.pdbx_seq_one_letter_code
_entity_poly.pdbx_strand_id
1 'polypeptide(L)'
;MKNWMGTGSAALSFALWGMLPLYYQFMPEINMWELLSHRVLWSVVLLGGLFLLLGVRVPWARLRSEPRQLGLILLAGPVMSISWCMFTWCLTTGQVLATSLAFFMTPLFNIAFAVLFLKERLTPQKHLAVAL
;
A
#
# COMPACT_ATOMS: atom_id res chain seq x y z
N MET A 1 17.32 -17.69 -16.37
CA MET A 1 16.04 -18.43 -16.29
C MET A 1 14.96 -17.43 -15.92
N LYS A 2 13.99 -17.23 -16.81
CA LYS A 2 12.91 -16.24 -16.64
C LYS A 2 12.03 -16.69 -15.48
N ASN A 3 11.94 -15.91 -14.40
CA ASN A 3 11.19 -16.28 -13.20
C ASN A 3 9.67 -16.18 -13.44
N TRP A 4 9.14 -17.12 -14.20
CA TRP A 4 7.70 -17.21 -14.50
C TRP A 4 6.84 -17.29 -13.22
N MET A 5 7.36 -17.92 -12.17
CA MET A 5 6.68 -17.99 -10.88
C MET A 5 6.52 -16.59 -10.23
N GLY A 6 7.56 -15.75 -10.26
CA GLY A 6 7.49 -14.40 -9.73
C GLY A 6 6.52 -13.50 -10.52
N THR A 7 6.56 -13.59 -11.86
CA THR A 7 5.64 -12.84 -12.72
C THR A 7 4.19 -13.32 -12.53
N GLY A 8 3.99 -14.63 -12.41
CA GLY A 8 2.64 -15.19 -12.17
C GLY A 8 2.09 -14.78 -10.82
N SER A 9 2.90 -14.81 -9.76
CA SER A 9 2.49 -14.35 -8.42
C SER A 9 2.16 -12.86 -8.40
N ALA A 10 2.93 -12.03 -9.09
CA ALA A 10 2.64 -10.60 -9.20
C ALA A 10 1.33 -10.36 -9.95
N ALA A 11 1.11 -11.01 -11.09
CA ALA A 11 -0.12 -10.89 -11.87
C ALA A 11 -1.35 -11.32 -11.05
N LEU A 12 -1.25 -12.44 -10.31
CA LEU A 12 -2.32 -12.93 -9.44
C LEU A 12 -2.62 -11.92 -8.32
N SER A 13 -1.60 -11.34 -7.69
CA SER A 13 -1.76 -10.33 -6.64
C SER A 13 -2.50 -9.09 -7.15
N PHE A 14 -2.15 -8.60 -8.33
CA PHE A 14 -2.84 -7.46 -8.95
C PHE A 14 -4.26 -7.79 -9.35
N ALA A 15 -4.52 -9.00 -9.87
CA ALA A 15 -5.87 -9.45 -10.20
C ALA A 15 -6.75 -9.53 -8.95
N LEU A 16 -6.26 -10.13 -7.87
CA LEU A 16 -6.97 -10.18 -6.59
C LEU A 16 -7.24 -8.78 -6.03
N TRP A 17 -6.29 -7.88 -6.13
CA TRP A 17 -6.47 -6.50 -5.68
C TRP A 17 -7.47 -5.73 -6.54
N GLY A 18 -7.48 -5.95 -7.86
CA GLY A 18 -8.47 -5.37 -8.77
C GLY A 18 -9.90 -5.85 -8.53
N MET A 19 -10.07 -7.02 -7.89
CA MET A 19 -11.40 -7.53 -7.52
C MET A 19 -11.95 -6.89 -6.22
N LEU A 20 -11.15 -6.20 -5.43
CA LEU A 20 -11.59 -5.56 -4.18
C LEU A 20 -12.80 -4.62 -4.36
N PRO A 21 -12.86 -3.74 -5.37
CA PRO A 21 -14.02 -2.87 -5.57
C PRO A 21 -15.31 -3.64 -5.82
N LEU A 22 -15.22 -4.78 -6.53
CA LEU A 22 -16.39 -5.65 -6.75
C LEU A 22 -16.87 -6.28 -5.43
N TYR A 23 -15.94 -6.73 -4.60
CA TYR A 23 -16.26 -7.26 -3.28
C TYR A 23 -16.99 -6.23 -2.41
N TYR A 24 -16.58 -4.96 -2.44
CA TYR A 24 -17.25 -3.89 -1.70
C TYR A 24 -18.65 -3.57 -2.24
N GLN A 25 -18.92 -3.76 -3.53
CA GLN A 25 -20.25 -3.56 -4.10
C GLN A 25 -21.27 -4.59 -3.58
N PHE A 26 -20.82 -5.79 -3.21
CA PHE A 26 -21.70 -6.82 -2.61
C PHE A 26 -21.97 -6.60 -1.12
N MET A 27 -21.37 -5.56 -0.50
CA MET A 27 -21.54 -5.22 0.91
C MET A 27 -22.12 -3.79 1.05
N PRO A 28 -23.39 -3.54 0.66
CA PRO A 28 -23.90 -2.18 0.51
C PRO A 28 -24.09 -1.39 1.80
N GLU A 29 -24.02 -2.01 2.98
CA GLU A 29 -24.38 -1.38 4.26
C GLU A 29 -23.25 -1.36 5.29
N ILE A 30 -22.02 -1.69 4.90
CA ILE A 30 -20.91 -1.71 5.85
C ILE A 30 -20.35 -0.30 6.08
N ASN A 31 -20.32 0.10 7.35
CA ASN A 31 -19.68 1.33 7.77
C ASN A 31 -18.16 1.25 7.54
N MET A 32 -17.60 2.31 6.95
CA MET A 32 -16.15 2.43 6.73
C MET A 32 -15.33 2.10 8.00
N TRP A 33 -15.78 2.54 9.17
CA TRP A 33 -15.08 2.35 10.44
C TRP A 33 -15.05 0.88 10.89
N GLU A 34 -16.12 0.14 10.66
CA GLU A 34 -16.17 -1.30 10.94
C GLU A 34 -15.17 -2.04 10.07
N LEU A 35 -15.18 -1.72 8.78
CA LEU A 35 -14.28 -2.34 7.81
C LEU A 35 -12.80 -2.10 8.16
N LEU A 36 -12.45 -0.85 8.48
CA LEU A 36 -11.09 -0.49 8.90
C LEU A 36 -10.69 -1.16 10.21
N SER A 37 -11.60 -1.20 11.19
CA SER A 37 -11.36 -1.85 12.48
C SER A 37 -11.08 -3.34 12.31
N HIS A 38 -11.89 -4.04 11.55
CA HIS A 38 -11.69 -5.47 11.24
C HIS A 38 -10.37 -5.70 10.50
N ARG A 39 -10.04 -4.85 9.54
CA ARG A 39 -8.78 -4.95 8.80
C ARG A 39 -7.56 -4.79 9.71
N VAL A 40 -7.56 -3.79 10.57
CA VAL A 40 -6.47 -3.56 11.54
C VAL A 40 -6.37 -4.73 12.52
N LEU A 41 -7.50 -5.15 13.09
CA LEU A 41 -7.56 -6.28 14.01
C LEU A 41 -6.96 -7.55 13.41
N TRP A 42 -7.46 -7.96 12.25
CA TRP A 42 -6.98 -9.17 11.58
C TRP A 42 -5.53 -9.06 11.11
N SER A 43 -5.07 -7.87 10.68
CA SER A 43 -3.66 -7.65 10.36
C SER A 43 -2.77 -7.85 11.57
N VAL A 44 -3.16 -7.33 12.74
CA VAL A 44 -2.40 -7.50 13.98
C VAL A 44 -2.40 -8.97 14.42
N VAL A 45 -3.54 -9.64 14.37
CA VAL A 45 -3.67 -11.07 14.73
C VAL A 45 -2.81 -11.94 13.82
N LEU A 46 -2.90 -11.75 12.50
CA LEU A 46 -2.16 -12.56 11.53
C LEU A 46 -0.65 -12.29 11.60
N LEU A 47 -0.24 -11.01 11.64
CA LEU A 47 1.18 -10.67 11.73
C LEU A 47 1.76 -11.08 13.08
N GLY A 48 1.05 -10.85 14.16
CA GLY A 48 1.46 -11.28 15.50
C GLY A 48 1.57 -12.79 15.59
N GLY A 49 0.59 -13.53 15.09
CA GLY A 49 0.62 -14.97 15.00
C GLY A 49 1.78 -15.49 14.14
N LEU A 50 2.03 -14.86 12.99
CA LEU A 50 3.14 -15.22 12.10
C LEU A 50 4.50 -14.98 12.78
N PHE A 51 4.67 -13.85 13.47
CA PHE A 51 5.91 -13.56 14.21
C PHE A 51 6.16 -14.57 15.33
N LEU A 52 5.10 -14.98 16.04
CA LEU A 52 5.21 -16.02 17.08
C LEU A 52 5.58 -17.39 16.48
N LEU A 53 4.93 -17.77 15.37
CA LEU A 53 5.18 -19.05 14.70
C LEU A 53 6.58 -19.14 14.09
N LEU A 54 7.06 -18.06 13.49
CA LEU A 54 8.38 -18.00 12.85
C LEU A 54 9.50 -17.66 13.84
N GLY A 55 9.18 -17.39 15.11
CA GLY A 55 10.17 -17.00 16.11
C GLY A 55 10.90 -15.70 15.77
N VAL A 56 10.31 -14.85 14.93
CA VAL A 56 10.92 -13.58 14.52
C VAL A 56 10.91 -12.61 15.69
N ARG A 57 12.10 -12.25 16.15
CA ARG A 57 12.26 -11.25 17.21
C ARG A 57 12.43 -9.88 16.59
N VAL A 58 11.54 -8.96 16.96
CA VAL A 58 11.71 -7.55 16.58
C VAL A 58 12.96 -7.00 17.28
N PRO A 59 13.93 -6.45 16.56
CA PRO A 59 15.17 -5.93 17.16
C PRO A 59 14.93 -4.56 17.82
N TRP A 60 14.17 -4.55 18.91
CA TRP A 60 13.80 -3.34 19.64
C TRP A 60 15.01 -2.51 20.09
N ALA A 61 16.10 -3.18 20.48
CA ALA A 61 17.33 -2.51 20.87
C ALA A 61 17.92 -1.68 19.70
N ARG A 62 17.95 -2.25 18.50
CA ARG A 62 18.44 -1.58 17.30
C ARG A 62 17.52 -0.44 16.86
N LEU A 63 16.20 -0.63 17.00
CA LEU A 63 15.23 0.40 16.67
C LEU A 63 15.34 1.62 17.58
N ARG A 64 15.65 1.41 18.87
CA ARG A 64 15.88 2.49 19.84
C ARG A 64 17.22 3.20 19.66
N SER A 65 18.23 2.51 19.14
CA SER A 65 19.54 3.11 18.89
C SER A 65 19.58 4.03 17.67
N GLU A 66 18.58 3.96 16.80
CA GLU A 66 18.48 4.78 15.60
C GLU A 66 17.20 5.64 15.59
N PRO A 67 17.19 6.78 16.32
CA PRO A 67 15.98 7.60 16.51
C PRO A 67 15.42 8.15 15.20
N ARG A 68 16.28 8.36 14.20
CA ARG A 68 15.85 8.81 12.86
C ARG A 68 15.00 7.77 12.14
N GLN A 69 15.39 6.50 12.20
CA GLN A 69 14.62 5.40 11.60
C GLN A 69 13.30 5.21 12.34
N LEU A 70 13.32 5.27 13.66
CA LEU A 70 12.12 5.20 14.47
C LEU A 70 11.14 6.34 14.12
N GLY A 71 11.64 7.57 13.98
CA GLY A 71 10.83 8.73 13.56
C GLY A 71 10.19 8.53 12.19
N LEU A 72 10.94 8.01 11.22
CA LEU A 72 10.41 7.71 9.88
C LEU A 72 9.31 6.63 9.92
N ILE A 73 9.49 5.58 10.71
CA ILE A 73 8.49 4.52 10.87
C ILE A 73 7.23 5.08 11.53
N LEU A 74 7.37 5.87 12.59
CA LEU A 74 6.25 6.51 13.28
C LEU A 74 5.50 7.52 12.41
N LEU A 75 6.17 8.17 11.47
CA LEU A 75 5.54 9.06 10.51
C LEU A 75 4.86 8.28 9.36
N ALA A 76 5.50 7.24 8.87
CA ALA A 76 4.98 6.43 7.77
C ALA A 76 3.65 5.73 8.13
N GLY A 77 3.51 5.27 9.38
CA GLY A 77 2.29 4.61 9.86
C GLY A 77 1.03 5.47 9.70
N PRO A 78 0.96 6.67 10.30
CA PRO A 78 -0.18 7.58 10.14
C PRO A 78 -0.44 8.00 8.69
N VAL A 79 0.60 8.30 7.91
CA VAL A 79 0.46 8.67 6.49
C VAL A 79 -0.20 7.54 5.70
N MET A 80 0.26 6.31 5.88
CA MET A 80 -0.34 5.14 5.25
C MET A 80 -1.78 4.90 5.75
N SER A 81 -2.04 5.09 7.03
CA SER A 81 -3.38 4.93 7.61
C SER A 81 -4.37 5.93 7.02
N ILE A 82 -3.98 7.20 6.89
CA ILE A 82 -4.82 8.24 6.25
C ILE A 82 -5.10 7.87 4.79
N SER A 83 -4.10 7.45 4.05
CA SER A 83 -4.25 7.02 2.66
C SER A 83 -5.25 5.87 2.52
N TRP A 84 -5.16 4.87 3.40
CA TRP A 84 -6.09 3.74 3.42
C TRP A 84 -7.50 4.13 3.88
N CYS A 85 -7.63 5.06 4.83
CA CYS A 85 -8.94 5.61 5.22
C CYS A 85 -9.62 6.29 4.05
N MET A 86 -8.91 7.15 3.32
CA MET A 86 -9.45 7.84 2.15
C MET A 86 -9.84 6.85 1.03
N PHE A 87 -8.99 5.86 0.77
CA PHE A 87 -9.29 4.81 -0.20
C PHE A 87 -10.56 4.03 0.15
N THR A 88 -10.68 3.60 1.41
CA THR A 88 -11.85 2.85 1.89
C THR A 88 -13.10 3.72 1.83
N TRP A 89 -12.99 4.98 2.22
CA TRP A 89 -14.10 5.93 2.13
C TRP A 89 -14.59 6.12 0.69
N CYS A 90 -13.69 6.31 -0.27
CA CYS A 90 -14.05 6.41 -1.68
C CYS A 90 -14.76 5.15 -2.19
N LEU A 91 -14.32 3.96 -1.78
CA LEU A 91 -14.96 2.71 -2.18
C LEU A 91 -16.36 2.54 -1.56
N THR A 92 -16.52 2.85 -0.27
CA THR A 92 -17.82 2.72 0.43
C THR A 92 -18.83 3.78 0.01
N THR A 93 -18.38 4.93 -0.51
CA THR A 93 -19.24 5.98 -1.08
C THR A 93 -19.50 5.82 -2.58
N GLY A 94 -19.11 4.70 -3.18
CA GLY A 94 -19.34 4.40 -4.59
C GLY A 94 -18.47 5.19 -5.57
N GLN A 95 -17.43 5.91 -5.09
CA GLN A 95 -16.52 6.70 -5.92
C GLN A 95 -15.40 5.85 -6.53
N VAL A 96 -15.75 4.71 -7.12
CA VAL A 96 -14.80 3.74 -7.68
C VAL A 96 -13.98 4.36 -8.81
N LEU A 97 -14.59 5.21 -9.65
CA LEU A 97 -13.89 5.87 -10.75
C LEU A 97 -12.82 6.83 -10.24
N ALA A 98 -13.13 7.64 -9.22
CA ALA A 98 -12.16 8.57 -8.61
C ALA A 98 -10.98 7.80 -8.00
N THR A 99 -11.26 6.68 -7.34
CA THR A 99 -10.24 5.79 -6.79
C THR A 99 -9.32 5.23 -7.87
N SER A 100 -9.89 4.76 -8.98
CA SER A 100 -9.13 4.24 -10.11
C SER A 100 -8.22 5.31 -10.72
N LEU A 101 -8.72 6.54 -10.91
CA LEU A 101 -7.92 7.67 -11.40
C LEU A 101 -6.77 8.00 -10.46
N ALA A 102 -6.99 8.00 -9.14
CA ALA A 102 -5.93 8.22 -8.16
C ALA A 102 -4.81 7.18 -8.25
N PHE A 103 -5.16 5.91 -8.50
CA PHE A 103 -4.16 4.86 -8.73
C PHE A 103 -3.36 5.07 -10.00
N PHE A 104 -4.00 5.50 -11.10
CA PHE A 104 -3.28 5.84 -12.33
C PHE A 104 -2.34 7.03 -12.17
N MET A 105 -2.70 7.99 -11.32
CA MET A 105 -1.84 9.14 -11.03
C MET A 105 -0.68 8.81 -10.09
N THR A 106 -0.77 7.77 -9.29
CA THR A 106 0.24 7.39 -8.29
C THR A 106 1.64 7.20 -8.90
N PRO A 107 1.86 6.48 -10.02
CA PRO A 107 3.17 6.36 -10.64
C PRO A 107 3.75 7.70 -11.09
N LEU A 108 2.89 8.60 -11.59
CA LEU A 108 3.32 9.94 -12.03
C LEU A 108 3.80 10.78 -10.84
N PHE A 109 3.06 10.78 -9.73
CA PHE A 109 3.48 11.45 -8.50
C PHE A 109 4.75 10.85 -7.92
N ASN A 110 4.90 9.52 -7.93
CA ASN A 110 6.12 8.86 -7.47
C ASN A 110 7.34 9.31 -8.27
N ILE A 111 7.22 9.40 -9.58
CA ILE A 111 8.31 9.90 -10.45
C ILE A 111 8.57 11.38 -10.19
N ALA A 112 7.53 12.20 -10.08
CA ALA A 112 7.67 13.62 -9.77
C ALA A 112 8.39 13.83 -8.43
N PHE A 113 8.01 13.11 -7.39
CA PHE A 113 8.67 13.17 -6.08
C PHE A 113 10.10 12.63 -6.12
N ALA A 114 10.38 11.56 -6.86
CA ALA A 114 11.74 11.06 -7.02
C ALA A 114 12.65 12.10 -7.67
N VAL A 115 12.18 12.80 -8.71
CA VAL A 115 12.94 13.86 -9.37
C VAL A 115 13.11 15.07 -8.46
N LEU A 116 12.05 15.54 -7.80
CA LEU A 116 12.07 16.77 -7.01
C LEU A 116 12.85 16.63 -5.70
N PHE A 117 12.63 15.52 -4.98
CA PHE A 117 13.20 15.33 -3.64
C PHE A 117 14.51 14.53 -3.64
N LEU A 118 14.60 13.48 -4.46
CA LEU A 118 15.80 12.64 -4.53
C LEU A 118 16.80 13.15 -5.58
N LYS A 119 16.41 14.16 -6.41
CA LYS A 119 17.23 14.67 -7.51
C LYS A 119 17.73 13.55 -8.44
N GLU A 120 16.95 12.49 -8.58
CA GLU A 120 17.27 11.41 -9.51
C GLU A 120 17.26 11.92 -10.95
N ARG A 121 18.33 11.60 -11.69
CA ARG A 121 18.36 11.86 -13.13
C ARG A 121 17.51 10.80 -13.83
N LEU A 122 16.46 11.25 -14.48
CA LEU A 122 15.64 10.35 -15.30
C LEU A 122 16.48 9.82 -16.46
N THR A 123 16.57 8.51 -16.60
CA THR A 123 17.12 7.88 -17.80
C THR A 123 16.18 8.15 -18.99
N PRO A 124 16.69 8.22 -20.24
CA PRO A 124 15.86 8.47 -21.43
C PRO A 124 14.64 7.53 -21.55
N GLN A 125 14.79 6.29 -21.12
CA GLN A 125 13.70 5.32 -21.09
C GLN A 125 12.59 5.67 -20.07
N LYS A 126 12.94 6.28 -18.93
CA LYS A 126 11.96 6.76 -17.95
C LYS A 126 11.23 8.01 -18.44
N HIS A 127 11.88 8.88 -19.22
CA HIS A 127 11.21 10.01 -19.86
C HIS A 127 10.13 9.56 -20.84
N LEU A 128 10.41 8.53 -21.64
CA LEU A 128 9.43 7.99 -22.59
C LEU A 128 8.23 7.37 -21.87
N ALA A 129 8.46 6.66 -20.75
CA ALA A 129 7.40 6.04 -19.96
C ALA A 129 6.50 7.04 -19.20
N VAL A 130 6.94 8.28 -19.01
CA VAL A 130 6.15 9.37 -18.39
C VAL A 130 5.37 10.16 -19.44
N ALA A 131 5.85 10.16 -20.70
CA ALA A 131 5.24 10.90 -21.80
C ALA A 131 4.13 10.12 -22.53
N LEU A 132 4.00 8.81 -22.29
CA LEU A 132 2.95 7.92 -22.78
C LEU A 132 1.80 7.80 -21.79
#